data_841162faac1cf6e20e7d38e8cad0ab2e
#
_entry.id   841162faac1cf6e20e7d38e8cad0ab2e
#
_cell.length_a   1.000
_cell.length_b   1.000
_cell.length_c   1.000
_cell.angle_alpha   90.00
_cell.angle_beta   90.00
_cell.angle_gamma   90.00
#
_symmetry.space_group_name_H-M   'P 1'
#
loop_
_entity.id
_entity.type
_entity.pdbx_description
1 polymer ?
#
loop_
_entity_poly.entity_id
_entity_poly.type
_entity_poly.pdbx_seq_one_letter_code
_entity_poly.pdbx_strand_id
1 'polypeptide(L)'
;MGDLDLAIRGRTYREPEGPHSMVVRGRDLDAALQHLASRDDCRSVAVVGLPDQVPDLSPIVGKRLLLVDADSGKLRDFAEVAIRAGIEVEWVRSARPPFERLAAALLPVGGIVLAAGSSSRMSGPQKLLLEIDGVPMVRHVYEAASEGGCHQTVVVYGEDEVKRAIDGTAEIIFNPEARTGMASSLQAGLRAMRPEVEGAMVLLGDQPLVGSRTVATLLRAWRREGSRPAVAVSQGDEGWAPPVILSRELWDELFALTGDAGARQVLKGRPELLDMVPAPGRSDDIDTPDDYAKIVRLFPRKRPRQRA
;
A
#
# COMPACT_ATOMS: atom_id res chain seq x y z
N MET A 1 20.63 -16.58 -23.16
CA MET A 1 20.30 -15.48 -22.27
C MET A 1 19.01 -15.88 -21.59
N GLY A 2 19.11 -16.36 -20.35
CA GLY A 2 17.94 -16.85 -19.62
C GLY A 2 17.20 -15.66 -19.03
N ASP A 3 15.89 -15.67 -19.22
CA ASP A 3 14.99 -14.70 -18.61
C ASP A 3 15.20 -14.71 -17.09
N LEU A 4 15.60 -13.57 -16.54
CA LEU A 4 15.56 -13.31 -15.10
C LEU A 4 14.09 -13.12 -14.73
N ASP A 5 13.43 -14.23 -14.42
CA ASP A 5 12.02 -14.24 -14.03
C ASP A 5 11.83 -13.60 -12.67
N LEU A 6 11.30 -12.42 -12.67
CA LEU A 6 10.70 -11.82 -11.48
C LEU A 6 9.24 -12.22 -11.43
N ALA A 7 8.94 -13.30 -10.74
CA ALA A 7 7.58 -13.81 -10.57
C ALA A 7 6.82 -13.10 -9.43
N ILE A 8 6.86 -11.77 -9.39
CA ILE A 8 5.93 -10.98 -8.61
C ILE A 8 4.92 -10.41 -9.59
N ARG A 9 3.64 -10.77 -9.46
CA ARG A 9 2.51 -10.44 -10.35
C ARG A 9 2.53 -11.10 -11.73
N GLY A 10 3.23 -12.24 -11.93
CA GLY A 10 3.23 -12.92 -13.23
C GLY A 10 3.82 -12.08 -14.37
N ARG A 11 4.53 -11.01 -14.04
CA ARG A 11 5.25 -10.22 -15.02
C ARG A 11 6.62 -10.82 -15.25
N THR A 12 6.79 -11.48 -16.39
CA THR A 12 8.10 -11.57 -17.03
C THR A 12 8.57 -10.14 -17.27
N TYR A 13 9.67 -9.77 -16.66
CA TYR A 13 10.18 -8.41 -16.74
C TYR A 13 10.63 -8.11 -18.17
N ARG A 14 9.77 -7.45 -18.96
CA ARG A 14 10.13 -6.74 -20.19
C ARG A 14 10.06 -5.25 -19.87
N GLU A 15 11.21 -4.56 -20.10
CA GLU A 15 11.29 -3.10 -20.07
C GLU A 15 10.15 -2.43 -20.82
N PRO A 16 9.82 -1.19 -20.58
CA PRO A 16 10.56 -0.09 -19.94
C PRO A 16 9.69 0.83 -19.04
N GLU A 17 10.36 1.76 -18.40
CA GLU A 17 9.84 3.02 -17.84
C GLU A 17 9.21 2.95 -16.44
N GLY A 18 10.07 2.92 -15.41
CA GLY A 18 9.70 3.13 -14.01
C GLY A 18 10.77 2.70 -13.01
N PRO A 19 10.72 3.13 -11.74
CA PRO A 19 11.66 2.73 -10.72
C PRO A 19 11.51 1.25 -10.43
N HIS A 20 12.54 0.48 -10.77
CA HIS A 20 12.43 -0.95 -10.83
C HIS A 20 13.18 -1.62 -9.70
N SER A 21 12.54 -2.60 -9.14
CA SER A 21 13.13 -3.55 -8.21
C SER A 21 13.37 -4.87 -8.92
N MET A 22 14.54 -5.46 -8.73
CA MET A 22 14.89 -6.75 -9.33
C MET A 22 15.03 -7.80 -8.23
N VAL A 23 14.48 -9.00 -8.44
CA VAL A 23 14.73 -10.17 -7.59
C VAL A 23 15.62 -11.14 -8.34
N VAL A 24 16.70 -11.57 -7.71
CA VAL A 24 17.72 -12.42 -8.28
C VAL A 24 17.89 -13.64 -7.39
N ARG A 25 17.99 -14.83 -7.99
CA ARG A 25 18.48 -16.01 -7.25
C ARG A 25 19.98 -15.90 -7.10
N GLY A 26 20.50 -16.26 -5.91
CA GLY A 26 21.94 -16.12 -5.64
C GLY A 26 22.85 -16.77 -6.67
N ARG A 27 22.45 -17.93 -7.24
CA ARG A 27 23.17 -18.62 -8.33
C ARG A 27 23.27 -17.82 -9.64
N ASP A 28 22.36 -16.87 -9.85
CA ASP A 28 22.27 -16.08 -11.06
C ASP A 28 22.77 -14.64 -10.83
N LEU A 29 23.31 -14.36 -9.65
CA LEU A 29 23.65 -13.01 -9.17
C LEU A 29 24.73 -12.35 -10.03
N ASP A 30 25.80 -13.06 -10.40
CA ASP A 30 26.88 -12.51 -11.22
C ASP A 30 26.37 -12.00 -12.57
N ALA A 31 25.53 -12.80 -13.24
CA ALA A 31 24.94 -12.42 -14.52
C ALA A 31 23.98 -11.21 -14.35
N ALA A 32 23.22 -11.18 -13.28
CA ALA A 32 22.33 -10.08 -12.96
C ALA A 32 23.08 -8.78 -12.66
N LEU A 33 24.19 -8.84 -11.91
CA LEU A 33 25.00 -7.67 -11.60
C LEU A 33 25.59 -7.03 -12.85
N GLN A 34 26.06 -7.83 -13.83
CA GLN A 34 26.52 -7.31 -15.11
C GLN A 34 25.42 -6.57 -15.88
N HIS A 35 24.20 -7.09 -15.83
CA HIS A 35 23.05 -6.44 -16.46
C HIS A 35 22.64 -5.15 -15.71
N LEU A 36 22.72 -5.17 -14.38
CA LEU A 36 22.38 -4.02 -13.54
C LEU A 36 23.36 -2.85 -13.63
N ALA A 37 24.60 -3.10 -14.03
CA ALA A 37 25.61 -2.07 -14.23
C ALA A 37 25.20 -1.02 -15.28
N SER A 38 24.38 -1.40 -16.25
CA SER A 38 23.89 -0.53 -17.34
C SER A 38 22.50 0.06 -17.07
N ARG A 39 21.94 -0.12 -15.83
CA ARG A 39 20.57 0.26 -15.50
C ARG A 39 20.50 1.25 -14.35
N ASP A 40 20.37 2.52 -14.69
CA ASP A 40 20.18 3.60 -13.69
C ASP A 40 18.77 3.63 -13.10
N ASP A 41 17.81 2.97 -13.75
CA ASP A 41 16.41 2.90 -13.36
C ASP A 41 16.12 1.87 -12.25
N CYS A 42 16.99 0.87 -12.02
CA CYS A 42 16.85 -0.10 -10.96
C CYS A 42 17.29 0.48 -9.61
N ARG A 43 16.38 0.66 -8.67
CA ARG A 43 16.64 1.26 -7.35
C ARG A 43 16.90 0.25 -6.23
N SER A 44 16.38 -0.96 -6.38
CA SER A 44 16.56 -2.02 -5.37
C SER A 44 16.75 -3.39 -5.99
N VAL A 45 17.57 -4.19 -5.33
CA VAL A 45 17.87 -5.57 -5.72
C VAL A 45 17.59 -6.49 -4.55
N ALA A 46 16.83 -7.54 -4.76
CA ALA A 46 16.64 -8.59 -3.78
C ALA A 46 17.35 -9.86 -4.22
N VAL A 47 18.17 -10.43 -3.35
CA VAL A 47 18.88 -11.68 -3.61
C VAL A 47 18.31 -12.76 -2.70
N VAL A 48 17.82 -13.84 -3.31
CA VAL A 48 17.18 -14.97 -2.61
C VAL A 48 18.04 -16.22 -2.75
N GLY A 49 18.44 -16.82 -1.62
CA GLY A 49 19.37 -17.93 -1.56
C GLY A 49 20.78 -17.48 -1.98
N LEU A 50 21.54 -16.98 -1.03
CA LEU A 50 22.83 -16.35 -1.30
C LEU A 50 23.86 -17.34 -1.86
N PRO A 51 24.76 -16.91 -2.76
CA PRO A 51 25.87 -17.74 -3.22
C PRO A 51 26.86 -18.00 -2.10
N ASP A 52 27.73 -18.99 -2.28
CA ASP A 52 28.78 -19.33 -1.28
C ASP A 52 29.88 -18.27 -1.21
N GLN A 53 30.06 -17.51 -2.28
CA GLN A 53 31.02 -16.40 -2.33
C GLN A 53 30.29 -15.12 -2.71
N VAL A 54 30.66 -14.03 -2.05
CA VAL A 54 30.12 -12.70 -2.37
C VAL A 54 30.78 -12.19 -3.63
N PRO A 55 29.99 -11.89 -4.70
CA PRO A 55 30.54 -11.35 -5.94
C PRO A 55 30.95 -9.88 -5.80
N ASP A 56 31.48 -9.31 -6.87
CA ASP A 56 31.68 -7.86 -6.94
C ASP A 56 30.33 -7.12 -6.99
N LEU A 57 30.04 -6.36 -5.93
CA LEU A 57 28.79 -5.62 -5.78
C LEU A 57 28.87 -4.19 -6.31
N SER A 58 29.99 -3.78 -6.91
CA SER A 58 30.16 -2.42 -7.48
C SER A 58 29.03 -1.99 -8.43
N PRO A 59 28.43 -2.89 -9.25
CA PRO A 59 27.33 -2.52 -10.14
C PRO A 59 26.04 -2.04 -9.45
N ILE A 60 25.89 -2.33 -8.14
CA ILE A 60 24.69 -1.97 -7.38
C ILE A 60 24.96 -0.96 -6.27
N VAL A 61 26.11 -0.31 -6.29
CA VAL A 61 26.38 0.82 -5.38
C VAL A 61 25.35 1.93 -5.60
N GLY A 62 24.78 2.45 -4.50
CA GLY A 62 23.70 3.44 -4.55
C GLY A 62 22.28 2.86 -4.70
N LYS A 63 22.15 1.53 -4.80
CA LYS A 63 20.88 0.81 -4.79
C LYS A 63 20.61 0.22 -3.40
N ARG A 64 19.35 -0.08 -3.08
CA ARG A 64 18.99 -0.86 -1.88
C ARG A 64 19.17 -2.34 -2.16
N LEU A 65 19.72 -3.07 -1.22
CA LEU A 65 19.93 -4.51 -1.31
C LEU A 65 19.14 -5.23 -0.23
N LEU A 66 18.26 -6.14 -0.62
CA LEU A 66 17.55 -7.05 0.27
C LEU A 66 18.11 -8.45 0.13
N LEU A 67 18.65 -8.99 1.22
CA LEU A 67 19.20 -10.33 1.28
C LEU A 67 18.22 -11.28 1.97
N VAL A 68 17.97 -12.44 1.37
CA VAL A 68 17.09 -13.47 1.93
C VAL A 68 17.77 -14.83 1.88
N ASP A 69 18.11 -15.40 3.03
CA ASP A 69 18.69 -16.74 3.14
C ASP A 69 18.30 -17.41 4.47
N ALA A 70 18.42 -18.74 4.52
CA ALA A 70 18.29 -19.52 5.74
C ALA A 70 19.56 -19.48 6.60
N ASP A 71 20.72 -19.31 5.96
CA ASP A 71 22.02 -19.29 6.59
C ASP A 71 22.36 -17.87 7.10
N SER A 72 22.39 -17.72 8.42
CA SER A 72 22.73 -16.45 9.07
C SER A 72 24.20 -16.05 8.91
N GLY A 73 25.09 -17.01 8.64
CA GLY A 73 26.51 -16.75 8.35
C GLY A 73 26.62 -16.06 6.99
N LYS A 74 26.05 -16.67 5.95
CA LYS A 74 26.01 -16.08 4.60
C LYS A 74 25.37 -14.69 4.58
N LEU A 75 24.25 -14.49 5.30
CA LEU A 75 23.60 -13.19 5.42
C LEU A 75 24.54 -12.13 6.00
N ARG A 76 25.29 -12.48 7.06
CA ARG A 76 26.23 -11.57 7.72
C ARG A 76 27.38 -11.22 6.79
N ASP A 77 28.03 -12.23 6.22
CA ASP A 77 29.21 -12.06 5.38
C ASP A 77 28.89 -11.21 4.15
N PHE A 78 27.73 -11.49 3.53
CA PHE A 78 27.26 -10.75 2.37
C PHE A 78 26.92 -9.29 2.74
N ALA A 79 26.20 -9.08 3.84
CA ALA A 79 25.84 -7.76 4.33
C ALA A 79 27.08 -6.91 4.68
N GLU A 80 28.09 -7.50 5.31
CA GLU A 80 29.33 -6.78 5.64
C GLU A 80 30.04 -6.27 4.38
N VAL A 81 30.13 -7.08 3.33
CA VAL A 81 30.76 -6.67 2.07
C VAL A 81 29.93 -5.55 1.42
N ALA A 82 28.63 -5.68 1.37
CA ALA A 82 27.75 -4.69 0.76
C ALA A 82 27.78 -3.35 1.52
N ILE A 83 27.75 -3.39 2.84
CA ILE A 83 27.83 -2.16 3.69
C ILE A 83 29.18 -1.46 3.49
N ARG A 84 30.29 -2.21 3.43
CA ARG A 84 31.62 -1.63 3.14
C ARG A 84 31.70 -1.00 1.76
N ALA A 85 30.90 -1.51 0.79
CA ALA A 85 30.77 -0.91 -0.54
C ALA A 85 29.82 0.30 -0.58
N GLY A 86 29.23 0.71 0.56
CA GLY A 86 28.30 1.85 0.63
C GLY A 86 26.88 1.53 0.13
N ILE A 87 26.50 0.26 0.15
CA ILE A 87 25.16 -0.21 -0.25
C ILE A 87 24.25 -0.26 0.99
N GLU A 88 23.04 0.27 0.88
CA GLU A 88 22.02 0.13 1.92
C GLU A 88 21.47 -1.31 1.92
N VAL A 89 21.61 -2.01 3.05
CA VAL A 89 21.29 -3.44 3.15
C VAL A 89 20.21 -3.69 4.18
N GLU A 90 19.20 -4.45 3.77
CA GLU A 90 18.23 -5.13 4.64
C GLU A 90 18.39 -6.63 4.46
N TRP A 91 18.24 -7.43 5.52
CA TRP A 91 18.29 -8.89 5.41
C TRP A 91 17.21 -9.58 6.21
N VAL A 92 16.78 -10.72 5.70
CA VAL A 92 15.77 -11.58 6.30
C VAL A 92 16.29 -13.02 6.36
N ARG A 93 16.40 -13.55 7.58
CA ARG A 93 16.66 -14.98 7.76
C ARG A 93 15.40 -15.78 7.54
N SER A 94 15.39 -16.66 6.54
CA SER A 94 14.26 -17.57 6.29
C SER A 94 14.69 -18.80 5.53
N ALA A 95 14.29 -19.97 6.02
CA ALA A 95 14.45 -21.25 5.31
C ALA A 95 13.52 -21.35 4.09
N ARG A 96 12.43 -20.58 4.11
CA ARG A 96 11.58 -20.30 2.94
C ARG A 96 11.51 -18.80 2.86
N PRO A 97 11.94 -18.18 1.75
CA PRO A 97 11.87 -16.73 1.63
C PRO A 97 10.46 -16.29 2.05
N PRO A 98 10.31 -15.36 3.00
CA PRO A 98 9.00 -14.80 3.29
C PRO A 98 8.62 -13.95 2.09
N PHE A 99 8.06 -14.60 1.07
CA PHE A 99 7.62 -13.97 -0.17
C PHE A 99 6.82 -12.70 0.11
N GLU A 100 5.98 -12.74 1.15
CA GLU A 100 5.20 -11.57 1.58
C GLU A 100 6.07 -10.39 2.03
N ARG A 101 7.18 -10.62 2.76
CA ARG A 101 8.11 -9.56 3.17
C ARG A 101 8.91 -9.04 2.00
N LEU A 102 9.36 -9.93 1.13
CA LEU A 102 10.06 -9.58 -0.09
C LEU A 102 9.16 -8.73 -1.00
N ALA A 103 7.95 -9.21 -1.25
CA ALA A 103 6.96 -8.47 -2.03
C ALA A 103 6.58 -7.13 -1.39
N ALA A 104 6.53 -7.04 -0.05
CA ALA A 104 6.29 -5.78 0.65
C ALA A 104 7.41 -4.76 0.45
N ALA A 105 8.68 -5.22 0.43
CA ALA A 105 9.83 -4.36 0.20
C ALA A 105 9.96 -3.91 -1.26
N LEU A 106 9.59 -4.78 -2.21
CA LEU A 106 9.72 -4.51 -3.64
C LEU A 106 8.49 -3.83 -4.26
N LEU A 107 7.31 -4.03 -3.65
CA LEU A 107 6.04 -3.46 -4.08
C LEU A 107 5.40 -2.68 -2.92
N PRO A 108 5.97 -1.55 -2.50
CA PRO A 108 5.39 -0.75 -1.45
C PRO A 108 4.06 -0.13 -1.91
N VAL A 109 3.06 -0.22 -1.05
CA VAL A 109 1.71 0.33 -1.27
C VAL A 109 1.48 1.47 -0.29
N GLY A 110 1.11 2.64 -0.81
CA GLY A 110 0.67 3.75 0.01
C GLY A 110 -0.83 3.68 0.31
N GLY A 111 -1.25 4.11 1.49
CA GLY A 111 -2.65 4.31 1.86
C GLY A 111 -3.09 5.75 1.63
N ILE A 112 -4.22 5.96 0.99
CA ILE A 112 -4.87 7.26 0.82
C ILE A 112 -6.23 7.19 1.52
N VAL A 113 -6.35 7.87 2.65
CA VAL A 113 -7.64 8.02 3.34
C VAL A 113 -8.33 9.27 2.82
N LEU A 114 -9.44 9.11 2.11
CA LEU A 114 -10.24 10.21 1.62
C LEU A 114 -11.15 10.74 2.74
N ALA A 115 -10.83 11.92 3.25
CA ALA A 115 -11.49 12.56 4.38
C ALA A 115 -11.91 14.02 4.07
N ALA A 116 -12.03 14.37 2.79
CA ALA A 116 -12.37 15.73 2.34
C ALA A 116 -13.84 15.91 1.93
N GLY A 117 -14.68 14.88 2.10
CA GLY A 117 -16.11 14.94 1.78
C GLY A 117 -16.88 15.85 2.74
N SER A 118 -17.81 16.63 2.18
CA SER A 118 -18.74 17.43 2.99
C SER A 118 -19.83 16.54 3.60
N SER A 119 -20.06 16.65 4.91
CA SER A 119 -21.09 15.89 5.64
C SER A 119 -22.51 16.41 5.39
N SER A 120 -22.85 16.76 4.15
CA SER A 120 -24.09 17.48 3.78
C SER A 120 -25.39 16.73 4.13
N ARG A 121 -25.34 15.42 4.32
CA ARG A 121 -26.51 14.58 4.67
C ARG A 121 -26.71 14.40 6.18
N MET A 122 -25.69 14.70 6.99
CA MET A 122 -25.79 14.67 8.42
C MET A 122 -26.04 16.10 8.92
N SER A 123 -27.24 16.38 9.41
CA SER A 123 -27.58 17.67 10.05
C SER A 123 -26.84 17.76 11.39
N GLY A 124 -25.55 18.17 11.37
CA GLY A 124 -24.75 18.19 12.60
C GLY A 124 -23.25 18.34 12.35
N PRO A 125 -22.41 17.97 13.35
CA PRO A 125 -20.95 18.05 13.23
C PRO A 125 -20.45 17.17 12.07
N GLN A 126 -19.22 17.47 11.61
CA GLN A 126 -18.53 16.72 10.55
C GLN A 126 -18.53 15.21 10.89
N LYS A 127 -19.17 14.38 10.06
CA LYS A 127 -19.38 12.93 10.33
C LYS A 127 -18.11 12.16 10.67
N LEU A 128 -16.98 12.55 10.06
CA LEU A 128 -15.69 11.91 10.25
C LEU A 128 -15.11 12.10 11.65
N LEU A 129 -15.66 13.06 12.43
CA LEU A 129 -15.29 13.34 13.81
C LEU A 129 -16.15 12.60 14.83
N LEU A 130 -17.20 11.92 14.39
CA LEU A 130 -18.01 11.09 15.28
C LEU A 130 -17.13 10.01 15.91
N GLU A 131 -17.19 9.90 17.23
CA GLU A 131 -16.36 9.00 17.99
C GLU A 131 -16.95 7.59 18.05
N ILE A 132 -16.12 6.61 17.74
CA ILE A 132 -16.42 5.21 17.97
C ILE A 132 -15.40 4.71 18.99
N ASP A 133 -15.88 4.22 20.13
CA ASP A 133 -15.04 3.83 21.29
C ASP A 133 -14.06 4.94 21.74
N GLY A 134 -14.51 6.21 21.68
CA GLY A 134 -13.73 7.39 22.07
C GLY A 134 -12.65 7.82 21.06
N VAL A 135 -12.69 7.31 19.84
CA VAL A 135 -11.75 7.65 18.77
C VAL A 135 -12.50 8.17 17.54
N PRO A 136 -12.11 9.30 16.93
CA PRO A 136 -12.72 9.82 15.71
C PRO A 136 -12.72 8.79 14.58
N MET A 137 -13.82 8.71 13.85
CA MET A 137 -14.02 7.74 12.76
C MET A 137 -12.87 7.72 11.75
N VAL A 138 -12.44 8.88 11.28
CA VAL A 138 -11.32 9.01 10.33
C VAL A 138 -10.03 8.40 10.84
N ARG A 139 -9.81 8.45 12.16
CA ARG A 139 -8.63 7.90 12.80
C ARG A 139 -8.63 6.38 12.80
N HIS A 140 -9.79 5.72 12.97
CA HIS A 140 -9.90 4.27 12.83
C HIS A 140 -9.43 3.81 11.45
N VAL A 141 -9.83 4.53 10.40
CA VAL A 141 -9.45 4.19 9.01
C VAL A 141 -7.95 4.43 8.77
N TYR A 142 -7.42 5.52 9.30
CA TYR A 142 -5.98 5.80 9.23
C TYR A 142 -5.16 4.70 9.94
N GLU A 143 -5.53 4.36 11.17
CA GLU A 143 -4.86 3.31 11.95
C GLU A 143 -4.96 1.95 11.24
N ALA A 144 -6.12 1.63 10.66
CA ALA A 144 -6.29 0.41 9.88
C ALA A 144 -5.33 0.33 8.68
N ALA A 145 -5.11 1.43 7.95
CA ALA A 145 -4.18 1.48 6.84
C ALA A 145 -2.71 1.34 7.30
N SER A 146 -2.34 2.08 8.34
CA SER A 146 -0.98 2.08 8.90
C SER A 146 -0.62 0.73 9.52
N GLU A 147 -1.45 0.21 10.42
CA GLU A 147 -1.24 -1.09 11.09
C GLU A 147 -1.39 -2.28 10.13
N GLY A 148 -2.18 -2.12 9.07
CA GLY A 148 -2.39 -3.14 8.04
C GLY A 148 -1.19 -3.33 7.11
N GLY A 149 -0.20 -2.42 7.15
CA GLY A 149 1.07 -2.56 6.46
C GLY A 149 1.20 -1.71 5.19
N CYS A 150 0.46 -0.61 5.08
CA CYS A 150 0.77 0.41 4.08
C CYS A 150 2.14 1.05 4.38
N HIS A 151 2.96 1.21 3.34
CA HIS A 151 4.31 1.76 3.44
C HIS A 151 4.32 3.25 3.83
N GLN A 152 3.35 3.98 3.33
CA GLN A 152 3.04 5.37 3.65
C GLN A 152 1.52 5.46 3.83
N THR A 153 1.03 6.31 4.72
CA THR A 153 -0.41 6.58 4.82
C THR A 153 -0.63 8.07 4.91
N VAL A 154 -1.39 8.61 3.95
CA VAL A 154 -1.79 10.02 3.93
C VAL A 154 -3.29 10.15 4.14
N VAL A 155 -3.70 11.22 4.83
CA VAL A 155 -5.11 11.59 4.97
C VAL A 155 -5.36 12.88 4.19
N VAL A 156 -6.23 12.80 3.18
CA VAL A 156 -6.63 13.97 2.40
C VAL A 156 -7.85 14.60 3.02
N TYR A 157 -7.73 15.85 3.49
CA TYR A 157 -8.78 16.57 4.18
C TYR A 157 -9.18 17.87 3.46
N GLY A 158 -10.40 18.36 3.73
CA GLY A 158 -10.92 19.63 3.19
C GLY A 158 -11.34 20.62 4.28
N GLU A 159 -11.46 20.18 5.53
CA GLU A 159 -11.94 20.97 6.66
C GLU A 159 -10.98 20.88 7.85
N ASP A 160 -10.68 22.01 8.48
CA ASP A 160 -9.69 22.11 9.57
C ASP A 160 -10.06 21.29 10.81
N GLU A 161 -11.35 21.00 11.01
CA GLU A 161 -11.81 20.11 12.08
C GLU A 161 -11.28 18.69 11.90
N VAL A 162 -11.29 18.16 10.68
CA VAL A 162 -10.73 16.83 10.35
C VAL A 162 -9.23 16.83 10.59
N LYS A 163 -8.53 17.90 10.16
CA LYS A 163 -7.11 18.07 10.45
C LYS A 163 -6.79 17.89 11.93
N ARG A 164 -7.51 18.63 12.79
CA ARG A 164 -7.29 18.60 14.27
C ARG A 164 -7.48 17.22 14.87
N ALA A 165 -8.38 16.40 14.31
CA ALA A 165 -8.66 15.05 14.82
C ALA A 165 -7.52 14.04 14.54
N ILE A 166 -6.66 14.31 13.56
CA ILE A 166 -5.59 13.43 13.11
C ILE A 166 -4.20 14.08 13.22
N ASP A 167 -4.12 15.33 13.62
CA ASP A 167 -2.86 16.09 13.71
C ASP A 167 -1.87 15.42 14.68
N GLY A 168 -0.59 15.43 14.27
CA GLY A 168 0.50 14.76 15.01
C GLY A 168 0.53 13.24 14.91
N THR A 169 -0.42 12.59 14.22
CA THR A 169 -0.46 11.14 14.07
C THR A 169 -0.37 10.66 12.62
N ALA A 170 -0.70 11.51 11.65
CA ALA A 170 -0.78 11.17 10.23
C ALA A 170 -0.04 12.19 9.36
N GLU A 171 0.40 11.75 8.19
CA GLU A 171 0.78 12.63 7.09
C GLU A 171 -0.52 13.16 6.46
N ILE A 172 -0.72 14.49 6.48
CA ILE A 172 -1.98 15.12 6.11
C ILE A 172 -1.83 16.02 4.90
N ILE A 173 -2.79 15.94 3.99
CA ILE A 173 -2.79 16.70 2.73
C ILE A 173 -4.07 17.54 2.63
N PHE A 174 -3.92 18.84 2.60
CA PHE A 174 -5.04 19.75 2.38
C PHE A 174 -5.47 19.73 0.91
N ASN A 175 -6.77 19.53 0.65
CA ASN A 175 -7.34 19.67 -0.68
C ASN A 175 -8.24 20.91 -0.75
N PRO A 176 -7.77 22.02 -1.33
CA PRO A 176 -8.59 23.22 -1.51
C PRO A 176 -9.74 23.01 -2.50
N GLU A 177 -9.62 22.03 -3.39
CA GLU A 177 -10.60 21.70 -4.43
C GLU A 177 -11.57 20.58 -4.00
N ALA A 178 -11.66 20.25 -2.70
CA ALA A 178 -12.50 19.15 -2.20
C ALA A 178 -13.97 19.24 -2.65
N ARG A 179 -14.48 20.48 -2.83
CA ARG A 179 -15.85 20.73 -3.29
C ARG A 179 -16.10 20.42 -4.77
N THR A 180 -15.06 20.22 -5.56
CA THR A 180 -15.19 19.87 -6.98
C THR A 180 -15.49 18.38 -7.20
N GLY A 181 -15.39 17.57 -6.14
CA GLY A 181 -15.72 16.15 -6.16
C GLY A 181 -14.57 15.25 -5.70
N MET A 182 -14.82 13.95 -5.65
CA MET A 182 -13.91 12.92 -5.14
C MET A 182 -12.58 12.87 -5.93
N ALA A 183 -12.62 13.12 -7.23
CA ALA A 183 -11.44 13.04 -8.11
C ALA A 183 -10.30 13.93 -7.61
N SER A 184 -10.60 15.19 -7.21
CA SER A 184 -9.60 16.11 -6.70
C SER A 184 -8.89 15.60 -5.45
N SER A 185 -9.62 14.97 -4.53
CA SER A 185 -9.07 14.40 -3.30
C SER A 185 -8.20 13.17 -3.58
N LEU A 186 -8.65 12.29 -4.48
CA LEU A 186 -7.87 11.14 -4.91
C LEU A 186 -6.55 11.57 -5.55
N GLN A 187 -6.60 12.54 -6.46
CA GLN A 187 -5.41 13.09 -7.12
C GLN A 187 -4.45 13.77 -6.14
N ALA A 188 -4.96 14.52 -5.15
CA ALA A 188 -4.14 15.12 -4.11
C ALA A 188 -3.38 14.04 -3.32
N GLY A 189 -4.06 12.95 -2.95
CA GLY A 189 -3.44 11.80 -2.30
C GLY A 189 -2.39 11.10 -3.16
N LEU A 190 -2.66 10.89 -4.44
CA LEU A 190 -1.71 10.26 -5.37
C LEU A 190 -0.45 11.11 -5.56
N ARG A 191 -0.59 12.44 -5.67
CA ARG A 191 0.57 13.36 -5.77
C ARG A 191 1.45 13.35 -4.53
N ALA A 192 0.89 13.04 -3.37
CA ALA A 192 1.62 12.97 -2.11
C ALA A 192 2.34 11.62 -1.90
N MET A 193 2.10 10.63 -2.74
CA MET A 193 2.79 9.35 -2.66
C MET A 193 4.26 9.49 -2.98
N ARG A 194 5.10 8.84 -2.19
CA ARG A 194 6.54 8.79 -2.42
C ARG A 194 6.86 8.09 -3.74
N PRO A 195 8.01 8.44 -4.37
CA PRO A 195 8.38 7.88 -5.68
C PRO A 195 8.46 6.36 -5.74
N GLU A 196 8.85 5.72 -4.62
CA GLU A 196 8.99 4.27 -4.52
C GLU A 196 7.66 3.50 -4.40
N VAL A 197 6.53 4.20 -4.18
CA VAL A 197 5.22 3.57 -4.03
C VAL A 197 4.72 3.03 -5.36
N GLU A 198 4.47 1.73 -5.44
CA GLU A 198 4.07 1.00 -6.65
C GLU A 198 2.55 0.83 -6.80
N GLY A 199 1.81 1.08 -5.74
CA GLY A 199 0.35 1.07 -5.73
C GLY A 199 -0.24 1.91 -4.63
N ALA A 200 -1.43 2.45 -4.84
CA ALA A 200 -2.16 3.21 -3.84
C ALA A 200 -3.43 2.48 -3.40
N MET A 201 -3.56 2.26 -2.09
CA MET A 201 -4.80 1.78 -1.49
C MET A 201 -5.68 2.96 -1.14
N VAL A 202 -6.83 3.06 -1.78
CA VAL A 202 -7.84 4.09 -1.51
C VAL A 202 -8.81 3.58 -0.45
N LEU A 203 -8.91 4.32 0.65
CA LEU A 203 -9.82 4.07 1.76
C LEU A 203 -10.76 5.27 1.93
N LEU A 204 -11.99 5.02 2.35
CA LEU A 204 -12.95 6.07 2.65
C LEU A 204 -12.96 6.33 4.16
N GLY A 205 -12.85 7.61 4.56
CA GLY A 205 -12.76 8.02 5.97
C GLY A 205 -14.01 7.71 6.80
N ASP A 206 -15.11 7.38 6.14
CA ASP A 206 -16.41 7.04 6.74
C ASP A 206 -16.70 5.53 6.81
N GLN A 207 -15.70 4.68 6.56
CA GLN A 207 -15.77 3.22 6.66
C GLN A 207 -14.97 2.67 7.87
N PRO A 208 -15.33 2.96 9.12
CA PRO A 208 -14.51 2.62 10.30
C PRO A 208 -14.45 1.12 10.60
N LEU A 209 -15.30 0.29 9.98
CA LEU A 209 -15.26 -1.17 10.10
C LEU A 209 -14.21 -1.83 9.19
N VAL A 210 -13.57 -1.07 8.32
CA VAL A 210 -12.38 -1.51 7.58
C VAL A 210 -11.21 -1.59 8.56
N GLY A 211 -10.84 -2.79 8.95
CA GLY A 211 -9.76 -3.02 9.91
C GLY A 211 -8.41 -3.33 9.24
N SER A 212 -7.34 -3.33 10.04
CA SER A 212 -5.98 -3.65 9.59
C SER A 212 -5.86 -5.03 8.93
N ARG A 213 -6.70 -6.00 9.34
CA ARG A 213 -6.76 -7.33 8.69
C ARG A 213 -7.28 -7.27 7.27
N THR A 214 -8.26 -6.41 6.98
CA THR A 214 -8.76 -6.16 5.62
C THR A 214 -7.65 -5.61 4.75
N VAL A 215 -6.97 -4.57 5.23
CA VAL A 215 -5.82 -3.95 4.55
C VAL A 215 -4.73 -4.99 4.26
N ALA A 216 -4.30 -5.74 5.27
CA ALA A 216 -3.28 -6.78 5.11
C ALA A 216 -3.71 -7.87 4.10
N THR A 217 -4.99 -8.23 4.05
CA THR A 217 -5.51 -9.22 3.10
C THR A 217 -5.43 -8.71 1.66
N LEU A 218 -5.80 -7.46 1.41
CA LEU A 218 -5.70 -6.85 0.09
C LEU A 218 -4.24 -6.68 -0.35
N LEU A 219 -3.35 -6.23 0.55
CA LEU A 219 -1.92 -6.12 0.28
C LEU A 219 -1.30 -7.47 -0.13
N ARG A 220 -1.66 -8.55 0.59
CA ARG A 220 -1.21 -9.90 0.26
C ARG A 220 -1.72 -10.35 -1.10
N ALA A 221 -2.99 -10.09 -1.40
CA ALA A 221 -3.58 -10.44 -2.68
C ALA A 221 -2.93 -9.68 -3.83
N TRP A 222 -2.72 -8.37 -3.67
CA TRP A 222 -2.11 -7.52 -4.68
C TRP A 222 -0.65 -7.89 -4.98
N ARG A 223 0.09 -8.37 -3.98
CA ARG A 223 1.49 -8.78 -4.10
C ARG A 223 1.68 -10.19 -4.66
N ARG A 224 0.61 -10.95 -4.87
CA ARG A 224 0.71 -12.30 -5.46
C ARG A 224 1.12 -12.26 -6.92
N GLU A 225 1.81 -13.30 -7.33
CA GLU A 225 2.05 -13.56 -8.76
C GLU A 225 0.72 -13.65 -9.52
N GLY A 226 0.66 -13.04 -10.70
CA GLY A 226 -0.54 -13.00 -11.53
C GLY A 226 -1.67 -12.11 -11.02
N SER A 227 -1.47 -11.33 -9.94
CA SER A 227 -2.48 -10.38 -9.51
C SER A 227 -2.72 -9.29 -10.56
N ARG A 228 -3.99 -8.85 -10.65
CA ARG A 228 -4.37 -7.78 -11.57
C ARG A 228 -3.90 -6.40 -11.07
N PRO A 229 -3.90 -5.37 -11.94
CA PRO A 229 -3.53 -4.00 -11.58
C PRO A 229 -4.33 -3.40 -10.44
N ALA A 230 -5.56 -3.86 -10.23
CA ALA A 230 -6.39 -3.44 -9.11
C ALA A 230 -6.84 -4.64 -8.26
N VAL A 231 -6.93 -4.42 -6.94
CA VAL A 231 -7.46 -5.41 -5.98
C VAL A 231 -8.42 -4.72 -5.02
N ALA A 232 -9.66 -5.21 -4.93
CA ALA A 232 -10.69 -4.63 -4.08
C ALA A 232 -11.38 -5.67 -3.19
N VAL A 233 -12.11 -5.19 -2.19
CA VAL A 233 -12.95 -6.05 -1.34
C VAL A 233 -14.13 -6.56 -2.15
N SER A 234 -14.34 -7.87 -2.16
CA SER A 234 -15.49 -8.51 -2.78
C SER A 234 -16.74 -8.27 -1.93
N GLN A 235 -17.83 -7.88 -2.59
CA GLN A 235 -19.17 -7.74 -2.03
C GLN A 235 -20.14 -8.82 -2.56
N GLY A 236 -19.59 -9.97 -2.98
CA GLY A 236 -20.37 -11.04 -3.59
C GLY A 236 -21.03 -10.57 -4.89
N ASP A 237 -22.35 -10.78 -5.01
CA ASP A 237 -23.11 -10.43 -6.20
C ASP A 237 -23.21 -8.91 -6.42
N GLU A 238 -22.97 -8.10 -5.40
CA GLU A 238 -22.98 -6.63 -5.48
C GLU A 238 -21.67 -6.06 -6.10
N GLY A 239 -20.72 -6.94 -6.43
CA GLY A 239 -19.45 -6.57 -7.05
C GLY A 239 -18.36 -6.27 -6.00
N TRP A 240 -17.87 -5.04 -5.95
CA TRP A 240 -16.76 -4.66 -5.05
C TRP A 240 -16.98 -3.30 -4.37
N ALA A 241 -16.30 -3.13 -3.25
CA ALA A 241 -16.25 -1.87 -2.50
C ALA A 241 -14.81 -1.49 -2.09
N PRO A 242 -14.55 -0.22 -1.73
CA PRO A 242 -13.33 0.16 -1.03
C PRO A 242 -13.15 -0.65 0.28
N PRO A 243 -11.90 -0.86 0.71
CA PRO A 243 -10.66 -0.37 0.12
C PRO A 243 -10.33 -1.01 -1.22
N VAL A 244 -9.67 -0.25 -2.09
CA VAL A 244 -9.17 -0.74 -3.37
C VAL A 244 -7.73 -0.33 -3.58
N ILE A 245 -6.87 -1.26 -3.97
CA ILE A 245 -5.48 -0.98 -4.39
C ILE A 245 -5.48 -0.76 -5.89
N LEU A 246 -4.80 0.28 -6.33
CA LEU A 246 -4.63 0.67 -7.72
C LEU A 246 -3.14 0.75 -8.03
N SER A 247 -2.69 -0.08 -8.95
CA SER A 247 -1.30 -0.08 -9.43
C SER A 247 -0.94 1.28 -10.02
N ARG A 248 0.33 1.65 -9.92
CA ARG A 248 0.86 2.90 -10.47
C ARG A 248 0.57 3.07 -11.96
N GLU A 249 0.48 1.99 -12.72
CA GLU A 249 0.14 2.02 -14.14
C GLU A 249 -1.28 2.56 -14.44
N LEU A 250 -2.17 2.59 -13.45
CA LEU A 250 -3.52 3.15 -13.58
C LEU A 250 -3.58 4.65 -13.20
N TRP A 251 -2.49 5.23 -12.67
CA TRP A 251 -2.55 6.58 -12.11
C TRP A 251 -2.80 7.67 -13.13
N ASP A 252 -2.31 7.52 -14.36
CA ASP A 252 -2.60 8.51 -15.42
C ASP A 252 -4.09 8.60 -15.71
N GLU A 253 -4.81 7.46 -15.73
CA GLU A 253 -6.26 7.45 -15.87
C GLU A 253 -6.96 8.08 -14.66
N LEU A 254 -6.42 7.87 -13.44
CA LEU A 254 -6.94 8.49 -12.23
C LEU A 254 -6.69 10.00 -12.21
N PHE A 255 -5.57 10.47 -12.73
CA PHE A 255 -5.29 11.91 -12.89
C PHE A 255 -6.17 12.58 -13.95
N ALA A 256 -6.76 11.83 -14.88
CA ALA A 256 -7.69 12.34 -15.87
C ALA A 256 -9.14 12.43 -15.36
N LEU A 257 -9.46 11.91 -14.16
CA LEU A 257 -10.79 11.97 -13.57
C LEU A 257 -11.20 13.40 -13.19
N THR A 258 -12.49 13.67 -13.22
CA THR A 258 -13.07 14.95 -12.79
C THR A 258 -14.37 14.73 -11.99
N GLY A 259 -14.75 15.71 -11.17
CA GLY A 259 -15.99 15.65 -10.41
C GLY A 259 -16.01 14.52 -9.36
N ASP A 260 -17.14 13.87 -9.18
CA ASP A 260 -17.33 12.78 -8.22
C ASP A 260 -16.86 11.41 -8.73
N ALA A 261 -16.08 11.40 -9.81
CA ALA A 261 -15.49 10.17 -10.33
C ALA A 261 -14.36 9.68 -9.42
N GLY A 262 -14.32 8.36 -9.21
CA GLY A 262 -13.28 7.67 -8.44
C GLY A 262 -12.81 6.40 -9.15
N ALA A 263 -12.17 5.50 -8.42
CA ALA A 263 -11.64 4.24 -8.93
C ALA A 263 -12.67 3.41 -9.71
N ARG A 264 -13.96 3.48 -9.33
CA ARG A 264 -15.03 2.78 -10.04
C ARG A 264 -15.13 3.18 -11.51
N GLN A 265 -14.86 4.44 -11.85
CA GLN A 265 -14.93 4.92 -13.23
C GLN A 265 -13.84 4.31 -14.11
N VAL A 266 -12.64 4.18 -13.58
CA VAL A 266 -11.49 3.56 -14.28
C VAL A 266 -11.69 2.05 -14.46
N LEU A 267 -12.28 1.38 -13.48
CA LEU A 267 -12.45 -0.07 -13.48
C LEU A 267 -13.77 -0.54 -14.13
N LYS A 268 -14.67 0.40 -14.47
CA LYS A 268 -15.99 0.08 -15.04
C LYS A 268 -15.85 -0.62 -16.39
N GLY A 269 -16.45 -1.81 -16.49
CA GLY A 269 -16.43 -2.61 -17.72
C GLY A 269 -15.08 -3.23 -18.05
N ARG A 270 -14.14 -3.24 -17.11
CA ARG A 270 -12.75 -3.74 -17.29
C ARG A 270 -12.44 -4.81 -16.24
N PRO A 271 -13.17 -5.94 -16.22
CA PRO A 271 -12.97 -6.98 -15.21
C PRO A 271 -11.58 -7.61 -15.26
N GLU A 272 -10.88 -7.50 -16.38
CA GLU A 272 -9.50 -7.95 -16.56
C GLU A 272 -8.50 -7.17 -15.70
N LEU A 273 -8.83 -5.97 -15.23
CA LEU A 273 -7.98 -5.15 -14.39
C LEU A 273 -8.17 -5.38 -12.89
N LEU A 274 -9.24 -6.09 -12.49
CA LEU A 274 -9.67 -6.14 -11.09
C LEU A 274 -9.72 -7.56 -10.54
N ASP A 275 -9.02 -7.80 -9.45
CA ASP A 275 -9.21 -8.94 -8.56
C ASP A 275 -10.14 -8.55 -7.40
N MET A 276 -11.21 -9.28 -7.21
CA MET A 276 -12.10 -9.13 -6.07
C MET A 276 -11.78 -10.18 -5.02
N VAL A 277 -11.46 -9.75 -3.81
CA VAL A 277 -10.95 -10.63 -2.75
C VAL A 277 -11.89 -10.60 -1.55
N PRO A 278 -12.35 -11.75 -1.06
CA PRO A 278 -13.01 -11.84 0.23
C PRO A 278 -12.06 -11.34 1.32
N ALA A 279 -12.47 -10.35 2.08
CA ALA A 279 -11.68 -9.80 3.16
C ALA A 279 -12.52 -9.73 4.45
N PRO A 280 -11.90 -9.90 5.63
CA PRO A 280 -12.60 -9.76 6.89
C PRO A 280 -13.02 -8.31 7.12
N GLY A 281 -14.12 -8.12 7.84
CA GLY A 281 -14.66 -6.78 8.11
C GLY A 281 -15.80 -6.41 7.16
N ARG A 282 -16.24 -5.18 7.28
CA ARG A 282 -17.36 -4.62 6.53
C ARG A 282 -16.94 -3.27 5.95
N SER A 283 -17.44 -2.95 4.77
CA SER A 283 -17.19 -1.69 4.06
C SER A 283 -18.43 -0.80 4.10
N ASP A 284 -19.18 -0.85 5.22
CA ASP A 284 -20.38 -0.01 5.35
C ASP A 284 -20.00 1.45 5.58
N ASP A 285 -20.58 2.32 4.79
CA ASP A 285 -20.46 3.77 4.96
C ASP A 285 -21.38 4.23 6.10
N ILE A 286 -20.94 5.23 6.85
CA ILE A 286 -21.81 5.92 7.80
C ILE A 286 -22.35 7.19 7.14
N ASP A 287 -23.57 7.11 6.62
CA ASP A 287 -24.23 8.24 5.96
C ASP A 287 -25.36 8.86 6.81
N THR A 288 -25.90 8.11 7.75
CA THR A 288 -27.04 8.53 8.58
C THR A 288 -26.75 8.31 10.08
N PRO A 289 -27.48 9.02 10.99
CA PRO A 289 -27.41 8.74 12.43
C PRO A 289 -27.73 7.28 12.79
N ASP A 290 -28.61 6.64 12.03
CA ASP A 290 -28.98 5.24 12.23
C ASP A 290 -27.84 4.30 11.89
N ASP A 291 -27.08 4.59 10.82
CA ASP A 291 -25.89 3.83 10.45
C ASP A 291 -24.82 3.95 11.56
N TYR A 292 -24.59 5.16 12.03
CA TYR A 292 -23.69 5.39 13.16
C TYR A 292 -24.11 4.58 14.39
N ALA A 293 -25.41 4.63 14.78
CA ALA A 293 -25.89 3.88 15.93
C ALA A 293 -25.73 2.36 15.78
N LYS A 294 -25.90 1.83 14.58
CA LYS A 294 -25.67 0.40 14.25
C LYS A 294 -24.19 0.05 14.40
N ILE A 295 -23.30 0.87 13.83
CA ILE A 295 -21.86 0.60 13.79
C ILE A 295 -21.24 0.70 15.16
N VAL A 296 -21.58 1.70 15.98
CA VAL A 296 -21.11 1.82 17.38
C VAL A 296 -21.41 0.55 18.20
N ARG A 297 -22.52 -0.14 17.93
CA ARG A 297 -22.85 -1.40 18.63
C ARG A 297 -21.96 -2.57 18.25
N LEU A 298 -21.30 -2.52 17.09
CA LEU A 298 -20.39 -3.58 16.61
C LEU A 298 -18.99 -3.47 17.19
N PHE A 299 -18.63 -2.29 17.69
CA PHE A 299 -17.32 -2.11 18.37
C PHE A 299 -17.39 -2.65 19.78
N PRO A 300 -16.48 -3.54 20.17
CA PRO A 300 -16.41 -4.03 21.53
C PRO A 300 -16.03 -2.86 22.44
N ARG A 301 -16.89 -2.52 23.41
CA ARG A 301 -16.57 -1.50 24.41
C ARG A 301 -15.30 -1.92 25.16
N LYS A 302 -14.21 -1.17 25.03
CA LYS A 302 -13.03 -1.34 25.88
C LYS A 302 -13.48 -1.15 27.32
N ARG A 303 -13.33 -2.20 28.14
CA ARG A 303 -13.53 -2.03 29.61
C ARG A 303 -12.58 -0.93 30.05
N PRO A 304 -13.05 0.06 30.86
CA PRO A 304 -12.19 1.09 31.41
C PRO A 304 -11.01 0.39 32.12
N ARG A 305 -9.78 0.73 31.73
CA ARG A 305 -8.60 0.28 32.50
C ARG A 305 -8.79 0.82 33.91
N GLN A 306 -9.05 -0.05 34.88
CA GLN A 306 -8.94 0.31 36.27
C GLN A 306 -7.54 0.86 36.51
N ARG A 307 -7.44 2.15 36.79
CA ARG A 307 -6.18 2.75 37.24
C ARG A 307 -5.84 2.06 38.57
N ALA A 308 -4.75 1.27 38.57
CA ALA A 308 -4.12 0.80 39.81
C ALA A 308 -3.36 1.95 40.47
#